data_f2f3125f05ed1628cce0408c077c36c5
#
_entry.id   f2f3125f05ed1628cce0408c077c36c5
#
_cell.length_a   1.000
_cell.length_b   1.000
_cell.length_c   1.000
_cell.angle_alpha   90.00
_cell.angle_beta   90.00
_cell.angle_gamma   90.00
#
_symmetry.space_group_name_H-M   'P 1'
#
loop_
_entity.id
_entity.type
_entity.pdbx_description
1 polymer ?
#
loop_
_entity_poly.entity_id
_entity_poly.type
_entity_poly.pdbx_seq_one_letter_code
_entity_poly.pdbx_strand_id
1 'polypeptide(L)'
;MNNLKICVTFTAFKRLDYLKQTLDALHESFKYSNIYLPILFSVDYYDDSIKNYIQKIDWTDTTISINNPSVGCNKNTKLAITMGLNDNDAIIHLEDDTVPAKDCIKFFVENINKYYNHSDIICIGGYNRTTEPMPDMINETIKTIGFTCWGCGFWRYKSQILLENWIPYMNRENNSMSWDSHLNQNVFIPNNLYQIRPVISRIQNIGSNDGTWLQDPDFHKQHHHTPYTSNNFI
;
A
#
# COMPACT_ATOMS: atom_id res chain seq x y z
N MET A 1 18.49 16.14 3.53
CA MET A 1 17.39 15.24 3.16
C MET A 1 16.72 15.81 1.94
N ASN A 2 16.43 14.99 0.94
CA ASN A 2 15.64 15.45 -0.21
C ASN A 2 14.25 15.85 0.30
N ASN A 3 13.80 17.05 -0.04
CA ASN A 3 12.45 17.49 0.34
C ASN A 3 11.45 16.95 -0.71
N LEU A 4 11.23 15.62 -0.71
CA LEU A 4 10.36 14.97 -1.66
C LEU A 4 8.90 15.31 -1.36
N LYS A 5 8.14 15.64 -2.39
CA LYS A 5 6.70 15.76 -2.31
C LYS A 5 6.09 14.35 -2.31
N ILE A 6 5.46 13.97 -1.20
CA ILE A 6 4.90 12.64 -0.99
C ILE A 6 3.39 12.75 -0.72
N CYS A 7 2.60 11.83 -1.25
CA CYS A 7 1.20 11.66 -0.88
C CYS A 7 0.88 10.19 -0.57
N VAL A 8 -0.25 9.96 0.07
CA VAL A 8 -0.85 8.62 0.18
C VAL A 8 -1.83 8.43 -0.97
N THR A 9 -1.74 7.31 -1.70
CA THR A 9 -2.78 6.88 -2.63
C THR A 9 -3.55 5.73 -2.01
N PHE A 10 -4.86 5.73 -2.17
CA PHE A 10 -5.72 4.79 -1.47
C PHE A 10 -6.76 4.19 -2.44
N THR A 11 -6.85 2.87 -2.49
CA THR A 11 -7.91 2.20 -3.25
C THR A 11 -8.99 1.68 -2.32
N ALA A 12 -10.27 1.83 -2.71
CA ALA A 12 -11.41 1.33 -1.95
C ALA A 12 -12.49 0.75 -2.89
N PHE A 13 -13.17 -0.31 -2.41
CA PHE A 13 -14.28 -0.95 -3.10
C PHE A 13 -15.28 -1.57 -2.13
N LYS A 14 -16.45 -0.94 -1.94
CA LYS A 14 -17.63 -1.48 -1.21
C LYS A 14 -17.45 -1.91 0.25
N ARG A 15 -16.26 -1.83 0.83
CA ARG A 15 -15.92 -2.36 2.16
C ARG A 15 -15.74 -1.23 3.18
N LEU A 16 -16.82 -0.49 3.48
CA LEU A 16 -16.76 0.69 4.35
C LEU A 16 -16.14 0.41 5.73
N ASP A 17 -16.42 -0.76 6.32
CA ASP A 17 -15.91 -1.08 7.66
C ASP A 17 -14.41 -1.35 7.68
N TYR A 18 -13.86 -1.96 6.62
CA TYR A 18 -12.40 -2.09 6.45
C TYR A 18 -11.76 -0.72 6.21
N LEU A 19 -12.38 0.08 5.32
CA LEU A 19 -11.92 1.44 5.05
C LEU A 19 -11.83 2.27 6.34
N LYS A 20 -12.84 2.23 7.22
CA LYS A 20 -12.82 2.93 8.51
C LYS A 20 -11.65 2.49 9.37
N GLN A 21 -11.49 1.18 9.57
CA GLN A 21 -10.40 0.63 10.40
C GLN A 21 -9.03 1.05 9.87
N THR A 22 -8.83 0.98 8.56
CA THR A 22 -7.57 1.37 7.94
C THR A 22 -7.30 2.87 8.04
N LEU A 23 -8.32 3.71 7.84
CA LEU A 23 -8.17 5.16 7.95
C LEU A 23 -8.00 5.64 9.39
N ASP A 24 -8.66 5.02 10.36
CA ASP A 24 -8.46 5.30 11.78
C ASP A 24 -7.00 4.99 12.19
N ALA A 25 -6.47 3.84 11.76
CA ALA A 25 -5.08 3.47 12.00
C ALA A 25 -4.09 4.39 11.26
N LEU A 26 -4.41 4.83 10.05
CA LEU A 26 -3.60 5.79 9.30
C LEU A 26 -3.55 7.15 10.00
N HIS A 27 -4.67 7.62 10.52
CA HIS A 27 -4.73 8.85 11.31
C HIS A 27 -3.84 8.76 12.56
N GLU A 28 -3.88 7.64 13.28
CA GLU A 28 -2.97 7.41 14.42
C GLU A 28 -1.50 7.38 13.98
N SER A 29 -1.19 6.84 12.80
CA SER A 29 0.17 6.85 12.25
C SER A 29 0.64 8.27 11.88
N PHE A 30 -0.25 9.12 11.37
CA PHE A 30 0.04 10.54 11.13
C PHE A 30 0.33 11.29 12.43
N LYS A 31 -0.51 11.10 13.45
CA LYS A 31 -0.31 11.71 14.79
C LYS A 31 1.03 11.28 15.41
N TYR A 32 1.31 9.97 15.39
CA TYR A 32 2.54 9.43 15.97
C TYR A 32 3.80 9.98 15.31
N SER A 33 3.79 10.08 13.98
CA SER A 33 4.92 10.58 13.20
C SER A 33 5.02 12.10 13.15
N ASN A 34 3.94 12.80 13.50
CA ASN A 34 3.74 14.23 13.21
C ASN A 34 3.96 14.58 11.73
N ILE A 35 3.57 13.66 10.84
CA ILE A 35 3.66 13.82 9.38
C ILE A 35 2.26 13.65 8.82
N TYR A 36 1.73 14.69 8.18
CA TYR A 36 0.43 14.71 7.54
C TYR A 36 0.60 14.81 6.04
N LEU A 37 0.21 13.79 5.31
CA LEU A 37 0.31 13.69 3.86
C LEU A 37 -1.08 13.80 3.24
N PRO A 38 -1.26 14.46 2.09
CA PRO A 38 -2.53 14.43 1.37
C PRO A 38 -2.87 13.01 0.93
N ILE A 39 -4.16 12.67 0.90
CA ILE A 39 -4.65 11.36 0.50
C ILE A 39 -5.45 11.48 -0.79
N LEU A 40 -5.06 10.68 -1.80
CA LEU A 40 -5.74 10.57 -3.08
C LEU A 40 -6.49 9.23 -3.13
N PHE A 41 -7.82 9.27 -3.05
CA PHE A 41 -8.67 8.09 -3.11
C PHE A 41 -9.06 7.75 -4.54
N SER A 42 -8.89 6.47 -4.93
CA SER A 42 -9.49 5.87 -6.12
C SER A 42 -10.52 4.84 -5.69
N VAL A 43 -11.80 5.20 -5.79
CA VAL A 43 -12.94 4.35 -5.40
C VAL A 43 -13.46 3.64 -6.64
N ASP A 44 -13.46 2.30 -6.64
CA ASP A 44 -13.78 1.52 -7.84
C ASP A 44 -15.27 1.31 -8.10
N TYR A 45 -16.12 1.96 -7.36
CA TYR A 45 -17.56 1.95 -7.56
C TYR A 45 -18.20 3.12 -6.85
N TYR A 46 -19.23 3.71 -7.47
CA TYR A 46 -19.99 4.74 -6.80
C TYR A 46 -20.75 4.17 -5.59
N ASP A 47 -20.38 4.64 -4.42
CA ASP A 47 -21.00 4.28 -3.14
C ASP A 47 -21.09 5.54 -2.27
N ASP A 48 -22.31 5.99 -2.02
CA ASP A 48 -22.55 7.20 -1.21
C ASP A 48 -21.99 7.07 0.21
N SER A 49 -21.99 5.88 0.80
CA SER A 49 -21.49 5.66 2.15
C SER A 49 -19.98 5.87 2.25
N ILE A 50 -19.23 5.32 1.30
CA ILE A 50 -17.77 5.50 1.18
C ILE A 50 -17.43 6.97 0.87
N LYS A 51 -18.10 7.54 -0.14
CA LYS A 51 -17.87 8.94 -0.52
C LYS A 51 -18.13 9.89 0.66
N ASN A 52 -19.29 9.75 1.31
CA ASN A 52 -19.67 10.60 2.45
C ASN A 52 -18.74 10.41 3.65
N TYR A 53 -18.18 9.22 3.84
CA TYR A 53 -17.20 8.99 4.89
C TYR A 53 -15.88 9.70 4.57
N ILE A 54 -15.34 9.55 3.37
CA ILE A 54 -14.10 10.21 2.96
C ILE A 54 -14.24 11.74 3.01
N GLN A 55 -15.38 12.30 2.60
CA GLN A 55 -15.64 13.74 2.62
C GLN A 55 -15.68 14.34 4.03
N LYS A 56 -15.83 13.53 5.08
CA LYS A 56 -15.79 13.96 6.48
C LYS A 56 -14.39 13.94 7.10
N ILE A 57 -13.39 13.48 6.36
CA ILE A 57 -12.00 13.50 6.81
C ILE A 57 -11.55 14.97 6.86
N ASP A 58 -11.18 15.44 8.04
CA ASP A 58 -10.78 16.83 8.32
C ASP A 58 -9.32 16.95 8.84
N TRP A 59 -8.66 15.82 9.06
CA TRP A 59 -7.31 15.76 9.59
C TRP A 59 -6.20 15.76 8.51
N THR A 60 -6.57 15.72 7.24
CA THR A 60 -5.66 15.90 6.09
C THR A 60 -6.44 16.28 4.83
N ASP A 61 -5.74 16.82 3.84
CA ASP A 61 -6.32 17.11 2.53
C ASP A 61 -6.68 15.80 1.80
N THR A 62 -7.89 15.74 1.24
CA THR A 62 -8.38 14.57 0.49
C THR A 62 -8.82 14.93 -0.93
N THR A 63 -8.51 14.04 -1.87
CA THR A 63 -9.05 14.08 -3.23
C THR A 63 -9.69 12.74 -3.54
N ILE A 64 -10.88 12.73 -4.16
CA ILE A 64 -11.63 11.51 -4.48
C ILE A 64 -11.80 11.41 -5.99
N SER A 65 -11.38 10.28 -6.56
CA SER A 65 -11.72 9.83 -7.91
C SER A 65 -12.61 8.60 -7.80
N ILE A 66 -13.74 8.59 -8.54
CA ILE A 66 -14.70 7.48 -8.50
C ILE A 66 -14.82 6.89 -9.89
N ASN A 67 -14.59 5.59 -10.03
CA ASN A 67 -14.84 4.86 -11.26
C ASN A 67 -16.33 4.47 -11.36
N ASN A 68 -16.97 4.85 -12.45
CA ASN A 68 -18.33 4.44 -12.74
C ASN A 68 -18.49 4.23 -14.26
N PRO A 69 -18.60 2.99 -14.73
CA PRO A 69 -18.68 1.74 -13.98
C PRO A 69 -17.37 1.34 -13.30
N SER A 70 -17.43 0.31 -12.43
CA SER A 70 -16.25 -0.34 -11.82
C SER A 70 -15.29 -0.85 -12.90
N VAL A 71 -14.00 -0.68 -12.65
CA VAL A 71 -12.92 -1.07 -13.59
C VAL A 71 -12.11 -2.27 -13.10
N GLY A 72 -12.36 -2.75 -11.89
CA GLY A 72 -11.69 -3.88 -11.25
C GLY A 72 -10.39 -3.49 -10.53
N CYS A 73 -10.00 -4.33 -9.57
CA CYS A 73 -8.88 -4.10 -8.65
C CYS A 73 -7.59 -3.71 -9.40
N ASN A 74 -7.14 -4.52 -10.37
CA ASN A 74 -5.88 -4.29 -11.09
C ASN A 74 -5.82 -2.92 -11.79
N LYS A 75 -6.92 -2.50 -12.42
CA LYS A 75 -7.00 -1.21 -13.10
C LYS A 75 -7.16 -0.06 -12.11
N ASN A 76 -7.98 -0.23 -11.08
CA ASN A 76 -8.16 0.78 -10.04
C ASN A 76 -6.85 1.10 -9.31
N THR A 77 -6.07 0.07 -8.98
CA THR A 77 -4.74 0.24 -8.37
C THR A 77 -3.79 1.00 -9.29
N LYS A 78 -3.75 0.66 -10.59
CA LYS A 78 -2.94 1.42 -11.56
C LYS A 78 -3.35 2.89 -11.62
N LEU A 79 -4.66 3.17 -11.65
CA LEU A 79 -5.18 4.54 -11.68
C LEU A 79 -4.78 5.33 -10.43
N ALA A 80 -4.92 4.73 -9.24
CA ALA A 80 -4.53 5.35 -7.98
C ALA A 80 -3.03 5.71 -7.97
N ILE A 81 -2.17 4.76 -8.31
CA ILE A 81 -0.72 4.95 -8.36
C ILE A 81 -0.35 6.03 -9.39
N THR A 82 -0.93 5.98 -10.60
CA THR A 82 -0.68 6.97 -11.65
C THR A 82 -1.11 8.37 -11.21
N MET A 83 -2.30 8.50 -10.64
CA MET A 83 -2.83 9.77 -10.13
C MET A 83 -1.88 10.38 -9.09
N GLY A 84 -1.41 9.58 -8.14
CA GLY A 84 -0.50 10.05 -7.12
C GLY A 84 0.87 10.49 -7.67
N LEU A 85 1.43 9.71 -8.61
CA LEU A 85 2.75 9.98 -9.18
C LEU A 85 2.75 11.15 -10.18
N ASN A 86 1.61 11.59 -10.71
CA ASN A 86 1.57 12.72 -11.63
C ASN A 86 2.11 14.01 -10.99
N ASP A 87 1.73 14.27 -9.75
CA ASP A 87 2.01 15.55 -9.08
C ASP A 87 2.96 15.41 -7.85
N ASN A 88 3.41 14.18 -7.53
CA ASN A 88 4.28 13.93 -6.38
C ASN A 88 5.54 13.17 -6.81
N ASP A 89 6.64 13.35 -6.06
CA ASP A 89 7.91 12.67 -6.30
C ASP A 89 7.88 11.21 -5.87
N ALA A 90 7.04 10.90 -4.88
CA ALA A 90 6.79 9.55 -4.39
C ALA A 90 5.37 9.42 -3.82
N ILE A 91 4.92 8.19 -3.70
CA ILE A 91 3.64 7.85 -3.07
C ILE A 91 3.82 6.74 -2.04
N ILE A 92 2.86 6.65 -1.13
CA ILE A 92 2.60 5.50 -0.27
C ILE A 92 1.23 4.95 -0.68
N HIS A 93 1.19 3.76 -1.28
CA HIS A 93 -0.06 3.14 -1.72
C HIS A 93 -0.61 2.21 -0.66
N LEU A 94 -1.88 2.40 -0.29
CA LEU A 94 -2.64 1.57 0.65
C LEU A 94 -3.95 1.11 0.00
N GLU A 95 -4.50 0.02 0.52
CA GLU A 95 -5.81 -0.53 0.16
C GLU A 95 -6.76 -0.46 1.37
N ASP A 96 -8.07 -0.58 1.15
CA ASP A 96 -9.08 -0.44 2.22
C ASP A 96 -8.97 -1.49 3.34
N ASP A 97 -8.22 -2.54 3.13
CA ASP A 97 -7.95 -3.63 4.09
C ASP A 97 -6.49 -3.73 4.55
N THR A 98 -5.67 -2.72 4.30
CA THR A 98 -4.24 -2.70 4.69
C THR A 98 -4.00 -1.76 5.87
N VAL A 99 -4.24 -2.26 7.08
CA VAL A 99 -4.16 -1.51 8.33
C VAL A 99 -2.70 -1.19 8.70
N PRO A 100 -2.31 0.10 8.80
CA PRO A 100 -0.96 0.49 9.14
C PRO A 100 -0.69 0.46 10.65
N ALA A 101 0.55 0.14 11.02
CA ALA A 101 1.06 0.33 12.38
C ALA A 101 1.28 1.82 12.69
N LYS A 102 1.40 2.19 13.96
CA LYS A 102 1.57 3.59 14.39
C LYS A 102 2.78 4.29 13.75
N ASP A 103 3.89 3.60 13.58
CA ASP A 103 5.11 4.15 13.00
C ASP A 103 5.19 3.99 11.45
N CYS A 104 4.12 3.49 10.83
CA CYS A 104 4.10 3.14 9.41
C CYS A 104 4.46 4.32 8.50
N ILE A 105 3.86 5.48 8.70
CA ILE A 105 4.14 6.67 7.87
C ILE A 105 5.57 7.15 8.07
N LYS A 106 6.06 7.18 9.30
CA LYS A 106 7.47 7.49 9.58
C LYS A 106 8.40 6.54 8.82
N PHE A 107 8.15 5.24 8.94
CA PHE A 107 8.92 4.20 8.25
C PHE A 107 8.97 4.43 6.72
N PHE A 108 7.83 4.68 6.09
CA PHE A 108 7.79 4.93 4.65
C PHE A 108 8.55 6.19 4.25
N VAL A 109 8.30 7.31 4.92
CA VAL A 109 8.92 8.59 4.59
C VAL A 109 10.44 8.53 4.76
N GLU A 110 10.94 7.93 5.83
CA GLU A 110 12.38 7.75 6.07
C GLU A 110 13.02 6.88 4.99
N ASN A 111 12.42 5.73 4.65
CA ASN A 111 12.98 4.81 3.67
C ASN A 111 12.84 5.31 2.22
N ILE A 112 11.76 6.01 1.88
CA ILE A 112 11.61 6.69 0.59
C ILE A 112 12.76 7.71 0.41
N ASN A 113 13.08 8.51 1.41
CA ASN A 113 14.20 9.46 1.35
C ASN A 113 15.56 8.75 1.31
N LYS A 114 15.76 7.74 2.16
CA LYS A 114 17.02 6.99 2.28
C LYS A 114 17.41 6.30 0.98
N TYR A 115 16.47 5.66 0.31
CA TYR A 115 16.73 4.84 -0.87
C TYR A 115 16.42 5.56 -2.20
N TYR A 116 16.20 6.86 -2.18
CA TYR A 116 15.88 7.65 -3.37
C TYR A 116 16.90 7.43 -4.50
N ASN A 117 18.19 7.52 -4.22
CA ASN A 117 19.26 7.41 -5.22
C ASN A 117 19.71 5.97 -5.54
N HIS A 118 19.07 4.95 -4.99
CA HIS A 118 19.41 3.55 -5.24
C HIS A 118 18.64 3.03 -6.46
N SER A 119 19.30 2.91 -7.61
CA SER A 119 18.65 2.62 -8.90
C SER A 119 18.00 1.22 -8.98
N ASP A 120 18.51 0.26 -8.24
CA ASP A 120 18.02 -1.13 -8.20
C ASP A 120 16.89 -1.35 -7.19
N ILE A 121 16.65 -0.38 -6.30
CA ILE A 121 15.54 -0.41 -5.33
C ILE A 121 14.37 0.37 -5.90
N ILE A 122 13.29 -0.34 -6.27
CA ILE A 122 12.14 0.21 -6.98
C ILE A 122 10.97 0.49 -6.05
N CYS A 123 10.90 -0.22 -4.90
CA CYS A 123 9.77 -0.17 -4.00
C CYS A 123 10.21 -0.23 -2.54
N ILE A 124 9.47 0.47 -1.67
CA ILE A 124 9.48 0.26 -0.22
C ILE A 124 8.21 -0.52 0.13
N GLY A 125 8.33 -1.66 0.80
CA GLY A 125 7.19 -2.43 1.27
C GLY A 125 6.90 -2.18 2.74
N GLY A 126 5.63 -2.20 3.12
CA GLY A 126 5.19 -2.12 4.51
C GLY A 126 5.03 -3.50 5.17
N TYR A 127 4.86 -4.54 4.37
CA TYR A 127 4.55 -5.88 4.83
C TYR A 127 5.74 -6.84 4.74
N ASN A 128 5.85 -7.73 5.73
CA ASN A 128 6.75 -8.87 5.73
C ASN A 128 6.02 -10.12 6.24
N ARG A 129 6.30 -11.28 5.61
CA ARG A 129 5.71 -12.57 5.97
C ARG A 129 6.36 -13.25 7.19
N THR A 130 7.21 -12.57 7.92
CA THR A 130 7.88 -13.16 9.09
C THR A 130 6.83 -13.60 10.12
N THR A 131 6.90 -14.86 10.53
CA THR A 131 5.96 -15.47 11.48
C THR A 131 6.40 -15.32 12.93
N GLU A 132 7.68 -15.02 13.17
CA GLU A 132 8.25 -14.88 14.51
C GLU A 132 8.42 -13.40 14.84
N PRO A 133 7.92 -12.94 15.99
CA PRO A 133 8.20 -11.59 16.45
C PRO A 133 9.70 -11.47 16.81
N MET A 134 10.34 -10.43 16.26
CA MET A 134 11.75 -10.11 16.51
C MET A 134 11.84 -8.68 17.07
N PRO A 135 11.44 -8.44 18.32
CA PRO A 135 11.33 -7.08 18.88
C PRO A 135 12.61 -6.26 18.76
N ASP A 136 13.77 -6.90 18.89
CA ASP A 136 15.08 -6.25 18.78
C ASP A 136 15.42 -5.79 17.36
N MET A 137 14.66 -6.25 16.35
CA MET A 137 14.85 -5.93 14.94
C MET A 137 13.79 -4.97 14.40
N ILE A 138 13.10 -4.26 15.27
CA ILE A 138 11.98 -3.38 14.88
C ILE A 138 12.40 -2.30 13.87
N ASN A 139 13.62 -1.79 13.95
CA ASN A 139 14.13 -0.76 13.04
C ASN A 139 14.88 -1.31 11.82
N GLU A 140 15.02 -2.64 11.76
CA GLU A 140 15.76 -3.27 10.68
C GLU A 140 14.94 -3.43 9.42
N THR A 141 15.65 -3.37 8.30
CA THR A 141 15.08 -3.57 6.96
C THR A 141 15.86 -4.63 6.21
N ILE A 142 15.18 -5.35 5.34
CA ILE A 142 15.77 -6.33 4.44
C ILE A 142 15.54 -5.93 2.98
N LYS A 143 16.56 -6.17 2.15
CA LYS A 143 16.50 -6.00 0.70
C LYS A 143 16.16 -7.35 0.07
N THR A 144 15.07 -7.42 -0.69
CA THR A 144 14.60 -8.66 -1.32
C THR A 144 14.30 -8.45 -2.79
N ILE A 145 14.58 -9.46 -3.64
CA ILE A 145 14.09 -9.47 -5.03
C ILE A 145 12.58 -9.67 -5.02
N GLY A 146 11.87 -8.95 -5.89
CA GLY A 146 10.42 -8.94 -5.93
C GLY A 146 9.81 -8.03 -4.88
N PHE A 147 8.49 -7.97 -4.84
CA PHE A 147 7.78 -7.13 -3.87
C PHE A 147 6.50 -7.77 -3.34
N THR A 148 5.99 -7.20 -2.26
CA THR A 148 4.67 -7.48 -1.69
C THR A 148 3.81 -6.24 -1.82
N CYS A 149 2.55 -6.39 -2.20
CA CYS A 149 1.66 -5.28 -2.53
C CYS A 149 1.02 -4.60 -1.31
N TRP A 150 0.99 -5.25 -0.16
CA TRP A 150 0.32 -4.72 1.03
C TRP A 150 1.11 -3.57 1.65
N GLY A 151 0.69 -2.34 1.28
CA GLY A 151 1.40 -1.11 1.58
C GLY A 151 2.73 -0.98 0.84
N CYS A 152 2.77 -0.10 -0.17
CA CYS A 152 3.94 0.09 -1.02
C CYS A 152 4.29 1.56 -1.18
N GLY A 153 5.58 1.90 -1.02
CA GLY A 153 6.12 3.20 -1.42
C GLY A 153 6.75 3.12 -2.80
N PHE A 154 6.40 4.04 -3.70
CA PHE A 154 6.93 4.12 -5.06
C PHE A 154 7.43 5.52 -5.37
N TRP A 155 8.49 5.63 -6.19
CA TRP A 155 8.99 6.91 -6.71
C TRP A 155 8.55 7.13 -8.14
N ARG A 156 8.19 8.37 -8.50
CA ARG A 156 7.75 8.73 -9.85
C ARG A 156 8.72 8.25 -10.93
N TYR A 157 10.00 8.61 -10.80
CA TYR A 157 10.99 8.31 -11.83
C TYR A 157 11.38 6.82 -11.94
N LYS A 158 11.15 6.02 -10.88
CA LYS A 158 11.41 4.58 -10.89
C LYS A 158 10.21 3.74 -11.33
N SER A 159 9.00 4.28 -11.23
CA SER A 159 7.76 3.53 -11.45
C SER A 159 7.37 3.40 -12.91
N GLN A 160 8.06 4.06 -13.82
CA GLN A 160 7.75 3.98 -15.25
C GLN A 160 7.76 2.54 -15.74
N ILE A 161 8.80 1.77 -15.40
CA ILE A 161 8.90 0.35 -15.77
C ILE A 161 7.71 -0.48 -15.24
N LEU A 162 7.17 -0.16 -14.06
CA LEU A 162 6.01 -0.84 -13.50
C LEU A 162 4.73 -0.49 -14.26
N LEU A 163 4.53 0.80 -14.55
CA LEU A 163 3.32 1.31 -15.21
C LEU A 163 3.25 0.89 -16.69
N GLU A 164 4.37 0.81 -17.38
CA GLU A 164 4.47 0.34 -18.77
C GLU A 164 4.22 -1.17 -18.89
N ASN A 165 4.64 -1.94 -17.88
CA ASN A 165 4.49 -3.40 -17.84
C ASN A 165 3.34 -3.85 -16.93
N TRP A 166 2.35 -2.98 -16.69
CA TRP A 166 1.20 -3.33 -15.85
C TRP A 166 0.39 -4.47 -16.46
N ILE A 167 -0.17 -5.33 -15.59
CA ILE A 167 -1.00 -6.43 -16.03
C ILE A 167 -2.12 -5.95 -16.98
N PRO A 168 -2.37 -6.63 -18.12
CA PRO A 168 -3.58 -6.41 -18.90
C PRO A 168 -4.83 -6.54 -18.02
N TYR A 169 -5.83 -5.71 -18.27
CA TYR A 169 -7.06 -5.63 -17.46
C TYR A 169 -7.93 -6.87 -17.61
N MET A 170 -7.49 -7.99 -17.05
CA MET A 170 -8.23 -9.25 -17.04
C MET A 170 -8.92 -9.41 -15.69
N ASN A 171 -10.10 -9.95 -15.71
CA ASN A 171 -10.85 -10.28 -14.49
C ASN A 171 -10.44 -11.66 -13.96
N ARG A 172 -10.83 -11.96 -12.72
CA ARG A 172 -10.54 -13.24 -12.05
C ARG A 172 -11.07 -14.47 -12.80
N GLU A 173 -12.15 -14.30 -13.56
CA GLU A 173 -12.80 -15.39 -14.32
C GLU A 173 -11.90 -15.93 -15.44
N ASN A 174 -10.96 -15.14 -15.93
CA ASN A 174 -10.03 -15.51 -16.98
C ASN A 174 -8.68 -16.05 -16.46
N ASN A 175 -8.60 -16.59 -15.23
CA ASN A 175 -7.36 -17.04 -14.59
C ASN A 175 -6.26 -15.97 -14.60
N SER A 176 -6.62 -14.70 -14.57
CA SER A 176 -5.65 -13.62 -14.52
C SER A 176 -4.99 -13.60 -13.14
N MET A 177 -3.69 -13.34 -13.14
CA MET A 177 -2.95 -13.14 -11.91
C MET A 177 -3.27 -11.76 -11.32
N SER A 178 -3.04 -11.57 -10.01
CA SER A 178 -3.10 -10.26 -9.39
C SER A 178 -1.97 -9.36 -9.92
N TRP A 179 -2.16 -8.04 -9.84
CA TRP A 179 -1.21 -7.07 -10.37
C TRP A 179 0.20 -7.22 -9.78
N ASP A 180 0.30 -7.50 -8.50
CA ASP A 180 1.54 -7.72 -7.78
C ASP A 180 2.26 -9.00 -8.22
N SER A 181 1.53 -10.10 -8.38
CA SER A 181 2.09 -11.36 -8.90
C SER A 181 2.60 -11.19 -10.33
N HIS A 182 1.87 -10.46 -11.18
CA HIS A 182 2.29 -10.16 -12.53
C HIS A 182 3.57 -9.34 -12.57
N LEU A 183 3.63 -8.25 -11.80
CA LEU A 183 4.83 -7.41 -11.74
C LEU A 183 6.02 -8.16 -11.15
N ASN A 184 5.82 -9.02 -10.15
CA ASN A 184 6.89 -9.87 -9.64
C ASN A 184 7.49 -10.76 -10.72
N GLN A 185 6.66 -11.49 -11.46
CA GLN A 185 7.11 -12.47 -12.43
C GLN A 185 7.69 -11.84 -13.70
N ASN A 186 7.17 -10.70 -14.13
CA ASN A 186 7.48 -10.11 -15.43
C ASN A 186 8.40 -8.88 -15.35
N VAL A 187 8.52 -8.27 -14.17
CA VAL A 187 9.32 -7.05 -14.01
C VAL A 187 10.39 -7.20 -12.92
N PHE A 188 10.02 -7.48 -11.69
CA PHE A 188 10.98 -7.48 -10.58
C PHE A 188 12.02 -8.59 -10.69
N ILE A 189 11.58 -9.85 -10.79
CA ILE A 189 12.48 -11.01 -10.82
C ILE A 189 13.38 -11.01 -12.06
N PRO A 190 12.86 -10.85 -13.31
CA PRO A 190 13.69 -10.87 -14.51
C PRO A 190 14.74 -9.75 -14.58
N ASN A 191 14.47 -8.61 -13.95
CA ASN A 191 15.35 -7.44 -13.98
C ASN A 191 16.19 -7.27 -12.70
N ASN A 192 16.16 -8.22 -11.77
CA ASN A 192 16.84 -8.15 -10.47
C ASN A 192 16.50 -6.86 -9.69
N LEU A 193 15.22 -6.48 -9.71
CA LEU A 193 14.73 -5.30 -8.98
C LEU A 193 14.34 -5.67 -7.56
N TYR A 194 14.62 -4.75 -6.65
CA TYR A 194 14.49 -5.00 -5.22
C TYR A 194 13.41 -4.14 -4.57
N GLN A 195 12.83 -4.71 -3.54
CA GLN A 195 12.06 -4.02 -2.51
C GLN A 195 12.88 -3.95 -1.22
N ILE A 196 12.81 -2.82 -0.53
CA ILE A 196 13.16 -2.73 0.90
C ILE A 196 11.89 -2.95 1.69
N ARG A 197 11.92 -3.86 2.64
CA ARG A 197 10.80 -4.11 3.56
C ARG A 197 11.28 -4.18 5.01
N PRO A 198 10.40 -3.90 5.99
CA PRO A 198 10.76 -4.02 7.39
C PRO A 198 10.95 -5.50 7.77
N VAL A 199 11.83 -5.78 8.72
CA VAL A 199 11.88 -7.12 9.35
C VAL A 199 10.55 -7.40 10.04
N ILE A 200 10.05 -6.42 10.79
CA ILE A 200 8.74 -6.48 11.45
C ILE A 200 7.74 -5.65 10.63
N SER A 201 6.67 -6.28 10.20
CA SER A 201 5.64 -5.69 9.33
C SER A 201 5.06 -4.39 9.89
N ARG A 202 4.87 -3.38 9.03
CA ARG A 202 4.17 -2.12 9.34
C ARG A 202 2.76 -2.07 8.79
N ILE A 203 2.37 -3.14 8.11
CA ILE A 203 1.03 -3.30 7.53
C ILE A 203 0.48 -4.66 7.92
N GLN A 204 -0.82 -4.71 8.23
CA GLN A 204 -1.59 -5.93 8.36
C GLN A 204 -2.75 -5.88 7.36
N ASN A 205 -2.89 -6.91 6.55
CA ASN A 205 -4.09 -7.07 5.71
C ASN A 205 -5.20 -7.77 6.50
N ILE A 206 -6.38 -7.16 6.56
CA ILE A 206 -7.55 -7.68 7.29
C ILE A 206 -8.65 -8.24 6.38
N GLY A 207 -8.39 -8.30 5.06
CA GLY A 207 -9.35 -8.66 4.01
C GLY A 207 -9.61 -10.16 3.85
N SER A 208 -9.58 -10.96 4.93
CA SER A 208 -9.69 -12.43 4.87
C SER A 208 -11.02 -12.94 4.33
N ASN A 209 -12.12 -12.21 4.54
CA ASN A 209 -13.47 -12.71 4.22
C ASN A 209 -13.97 -12.22 2.85
N ASP A 210 -13.61 -11.00 2.44
CA ASP A 210 -14.16 -10.35 1.27
C ASP A 210 -13.08 -9.85 0.29
N GLY A 211 -11.88 -10.43 0.36
CA GLY A 211 -10.78 -10.10 -0.53
C GLY A 211 -11.05 -10.50 -1.98
N THR A 212 -10.58 -9.71 -2.93
CA THR A 212 -10.75 -10.01 -4.37
C THR A 212 -9.92 -11.22 -4.80
N TRP A 213 -8.69 -11.33 -4.28
CA TRP A 213 -7.71 -12.32 -4.71
C TRP A 213 -7.39 -13.35 -3.64
N LEU A 214 -7.30 -12.94 -2.39
CA LEU A 214 -6.93 -13.80 -1.28
C LEU A 214 -8.08 -13.87 -0.27
N GLN A 215 -8.83 -14.97 -0.31
CA GLN A 215 -9.95 -15.28 0.58
C GLN A 215 -9.65 -16.53 1.41
N ASP A 216 -8.40 -16.71 1.82
CA ASP A 216 -7.98 -17.85 2.62
C ASP A 216 -7.80 -17.42 4.09
N PRO A 217 -8.76 -17.73 4.98
CA PRO A 217 -8.66 -17.38 6.39
C PRO A 217 -7.46 -18.01 7.09
N ASP A 218 -7.04 -19.21 6.67
CA ASP A 218 -5.88 -19.87 7.26
C ASP A 218 -4.58 -19.20 6.86
N PHE A 219 -4.47 -18.74 5.61
CA PHE A 219 -3.34 -17.90 5.18
C PHE A 219 -3.26 -16.61 6.01
N HIS A 220 -4.37 -15.91 6.14
CA HIS A 220 -4.42 -14.69 6.94
C HIS A 220 -4.04 -14.97 8.40
N LYS A 221 -4.57 -16.02 9.00
CA LYS A 221 -4.25 -16.43 10.37
C LYS A 221 -2.77 -16.75 10.57
N GLN A 222 -2.13 -17.37 9.58
CA GLN A 222 -0.71 -17.74 9.64
C GLN A 222 0.23 -16.56 9.40
N HIS A 223 -0.19 -15.56 8.63
CA HIS A 223 0.66 -14.45 8.17
C HIS A 223 0.31 -13.11 8.80
N HIS A 224 -0.73 -13.07 9.64
CA HIS A 224 -1.10 -11.87 10.38
C HIS A 224 -0.65 -11.98 11.82
N HIS A 225 0.32 -11.17 12.13
CA HIS A 225 0.82 -11.05 13.50
C HIS A 225 0.10 -9.88 14.18
N THR A 226 -0.79 -10.22 15.10
CA THR A 226 -1.54 -9.26 15.92
C THR A 226 -0.67 -8.15 16.54
N PRO A 227 0.62 -8.39 16.90
CA PRO A 227 1.49 -7.34 17.43
C PRO A 227 1.74 -6.17 16.48
N TYR A 228 1.63 -6.34 15.19
CA TYR A 228 2.03 -5.31 14.21
C TYR A 228 1.06 -4.15 14.09
N THR A 229 -0.20 -4.40 14.38
CA THR A 229 -1.25 -3.37 14.41
C THR A 229 -1.54 -2.88 15.81
N SER A 230 -1.09 -3.61 16.83
CA SER A 230 -1.29 -3.24 18.22
C SER A 230 -0.28 -2.19 18.68
N ASN A 231 -0.59 -1.55 19.81
CA ASN A 231 0.19 -0.47 20.42
C ASN A 231 1.64 -0.84 20.84
N ASN A 232 2.13 -2.02 20.46
CA ASN A 232 3.42 -2.55 20.90
C ASN A 232 4.62 -2.04 20.08
N PHE A 233 4.37 -1.21 19.06
CA PHE A 233 5.41 -0.48 18.34
C PHE A 233 5.57 0.92 18.93
N ILE A 234 6.10 1.01 20.11
CA ILE A 234 6.53 2.25 20.75
C ILE A 234 8.01 2.17 21.02
#